data_b3bdcee2c740d4d1b0b7e0ddac305b14
#
_entry.id   b3bdcee2c740d4d1b0b7e0ddac305b14
#
_cell.length_a   1.000
_cell.length_b   1.000
_cell.length_c   1.000
_cell.angle_alpha   90.00
_cell.angle_beta   90.00
_cell.angle_gamma   90.00
#
_symmetry.space_group_name_H-M   'P 1'
#
loop_
_entity.id
_entity.type
_entity.pdbx_description
1 polymer ?
#
loop_
_entity_poly.entity_id
_entity_poly.type
_entity_poly.pdbx_seq_one_letter_code
_entity_poly.pdbx_strand_id
1 'polypeptide(L)'
;MSSHIHDHRILILDFGSQYTQLIARRIREVGVYCELRNPDISEAEIREFAPKGIILSGGPDSTIGEAAPAAPLCVFEMNVPVLGICYGMQTMATQLGGQVESSSHREFGYAQIRARGHSAFLKDIEDHATPEGFGMLDVWMSHGDRVSQMPDGFKVIASTDSAPIAGMADEERQFYGVQFHPEVTHTTQGQRIEDSIETIRQQVGKDEVLLGLSGGVDSSVVAALLHRAIGDQLICVFVNNGLLRENEGDQVMAMFAKHMGI
;
A
#
# COMPACT_ATOMS: atom_id res chain seq x y z
N MET A 1 -24.05 15.48 18.38
CA MET A 1 -23.70 14.21 19.06
C MET A 1 -22.23 13.99 18.78
N SER A 2 -21.39 13.98 19.80
CA SER A 2 -19.97 13.69 19.66
C SER A 2 -19.84 12.19 19.40
N SER A 3 -19.63 11.78 18.14
CA SER A 3 -19.24 10.40 17.86
C SER A 3 -17.88 10.18 18.51
N HIS A 4 -17.80 9.22 19.43
CA HIS A 4 -16.50 8.86 19.99
C HIS A 4 -15.63 8.30 18.86
N ILE A 5 -14.39 8.78 18.76
CA ILE A 5 -13.40 8.39 17.77
C ILE A 5 -13.18 6.85 17.71
N HIS A 6 -13.58 6.16 18.78
CA HIS A 6 -13.51 4.70 18.92
C HIS A 6 -14.75 3.95 18.42
N ASP A 7 -15.81 4.64 17.98
CA ASP A 7 -17.03 3.98 17.49
C ASP A 7 -16.83 3.34 16.10
N HIS A 8 -15.87 3.88 15.32
CA HIS A 8 -15.49 3.41 14.00
C HIS A 8 -14.00 3.08 14.00
N ARG A 9 -13.65 1.83 14.32
CA ARG A 9 -12.25 1.38 14.41
C ARG A 9 -11.91 0.39 13.29
N ILE A 10 -10.77 0.60 12.68
CA ILE A 10 -10.23 -0.26 11.61
C ILE A 10 -9.06 -1.07 12.18
N LEU A 11 -9.07 -2.37 11.94
CA LEU A 11 -7.94 -3.24 12.19
C LEU A 11 -7.11 -3.38 10.91
N ILE A 12 -5.81 -3.16 11.01
CA ILE A 12 -4.89 -3.38 9.90
C ILE A 12 -4.01 -4.57 10.26
N LEU A 13 -4.07 -5.64 9.47
CA LEU A 13 -3.14 -6.76 9.59
C LEU A 13 -1.92 -6.49 8.72
N ASP A 14 -0.76 -6.39 9.37
CA ASP A 14 0.51 -6.00 8.75
C ASP A 14 1.29 -7.22 8.27
N PHE A 15 1.26 -7.49 6.96
CA PHE A 15 2.04 -8.54 6.32
C PHE A 15 3.47 -8.13 5.97
N GLY A 16 3.97 -7.04 6.54
CA GLY A 16 5.36 -6.60 6.39
C GLY A 16 5.60 -5.62 5.24
N SER A 17 4.55 -5.01 4.68
CA SER A 17 4.72 -3.98 3.66
C SER A 17 5.39 -2.73 4.23
N GLN A 18 6.32 -2.17 3.47
CA GLN A 18 6.87 -0.84 3.76
C GLN A 18 5.79 0.27 3.75
N TYR A 19 4.62 0.02 3.15
CA TYR A 19 3.52 0.97 3.03
C TYR A 19 2.45 0.82 4.13
N THR A 20 2.55 -0.15 5.04
CA THR A 20 1.51 -0.38 6.06
C THR A 20 1.28 0.83 6.96
N GLN A 21 2.35 1.55 7.34
CA GLN A 21 2.23 2.78 8.13
C GLN A 21 1.51 3.90 7.35
N LEU A 22 1.66 3.92 6.03
CA LEU A 22 0.98 4.88 5.18
C LEU A 22 -0.53 4.60 5.12
N ILE A 23 -0.93 3.31 5.09
CA ILE A 23 -2.35 2.92 5.22
C ILE A 23 -2.93 3.50 6.53
N ALA A 24 -2.25 3.27 7.66
CA ALA A 24 -2.70 3.77 8.95
C ALA A 24 -2.79 5.30 8.99
N ARG A 25 -1.82 5.98 8.37
CA ARG A 25 -1.82 7.44 8.25
C ARG A 25 -3.04 7.93 7.47
N ARG A 26 -3.34 7.34 6.30
CA ARG A 26 -4.48 7.72 5.46
C ARG A 26 -5.82 7.56 6.19
N ILE A 27 -5.98 6.48 6.95
CA ILE A 27 -7.18 6.25 7.76
C ILE A 27 -7.33 7.32 8.85
N ARG A 28 -6.23 7.68 9.51
CA ARG A 28 -6.23 8.72 10.56
C ARG A 28 -6.45 10.12 10.01
N GLU A 29 -5.96 10.42 8.80
CA GLU A 29 -6.19 11.70 8.11
C GLU A 29 -7.69 11.94 7.84
N VAL A 30 -8.48 10.90 7.64
CA VAL A 30 -9.97 11.00 7.52
C VAL A 30 -10.68 10.89 8.87
N GLY A 31 -9.95 10.96 9.99
CA GLY A 31 -10.52 10.99 11.34
C GLY A 31 -10.98 9.64 11.88
N VAL A 32 -10.54 8.53 11.32
CA VAL A 32 -10.91 7.18 11.75
C VAL A 32 -9.78 6.57 12.60
N TYR A 33 -10.15 5.94 13.71
CA TYR A 33 -9.20 5.22 14.57
C TYR A 33 -8.78 3.91 13.92
N CYS A 34 -7.49 3.58 13.94
CA CYS A 34 -6.97 2.31 13.46
C CYS A 34 -5.81 1.79 14.30
N GLU A 35 -5.69 0.48 14.37
CA GLU A 35 -4.55 -0.21 14.96
C GLU A 35 -3.90 -1.16 13.95
N LEU A 36 -2.56 -1.25 14.03
CA LEU A 36 -1.78 -2.24 13.30
C LEU A 36 -1.53 -3.43 14.22
N ARG A 37 -1.77 -4.63 13.70
CA ARG A 37 -1.49 -5.90 14.36
C ARG A 37 -0.79 -6.85 13.42
N ASN A 38 -0.02 -7.77 13.98
CA ASN A 38 0.60 -8.85 13.22
C ASN A 38 -0.47 -9.86 12.76
N PRO A 39 -0.32 -10.54 11.61
CA PRO A 39 -1.27 -11.55 11.14
C PRO A 39 -1.43 -12.76 12.07
N ASP A 40 -0.50 -13.01 12.99
CA ASP A 40 -0.59 -14.06 14.00
C ASP A 40 -1.45 -13.70 15.22
N ILE A 41 -2.09 -12.52 15.21
CA ILE A 41 -3.05 -12.10 16.26
C ILE A 41 -4.13 -13.15 16.46
N SER A 42 -4.47 -13.41 17.73
CA SER A 42 -5.50 -14.39 18.06
C SER A 42 -6.92 -13.90 17.71
N GLU A 43 -7.81 -14.83 17.41
CA GLU A 43 -9.23 -14.55 17.21
C GLU A 43 -9.86 -13.78 18.40
N ALA A 44 -9.47 -14.14 19.64
CA ALA A 44 -9.96 -13.49 20.85
C ALA A 44 -9.62 -12.00 20.89
N GLU A 45 -8.39 -11.62 20.52
CA GLU A 45 -7.95 -10.22 20.46
C GLU A 45 -8.65 -9.46 19.35
N ILE A 46 -8.89 -10.08 18.17
CA ILE A 46 -9.65 -9.45 17.08
C ILE A 46 -11.08 -9.18 17.53
N ARG A 47 -11.74 -10.15 18.18
CA ARG A 47 -13.11 -10.00 18.68
C ARG A 47 -13.21 -8.95 19.80
N GLU A 48 -12.22 -8.89 20.71
CA GLU A 48 -12.13 -7.86 21.74
C GLU A 48 -11.95 -6.47 21.14
N PHE A 49 -11.11 -6.33 20.13
CA PHE A 49 -10.94 -5.07 19.41
C PHE A 49 -12.23 -4.62 18.72
N ALA A 50 -13.11 -5.55 18.34
CA ALA A 50 -14.40 -5.32 17.71
C ALA A 50 -14.31 -4.35 16.48
N PRO A 51 -13.51 -4.69 15.44
CA PRO A 51 -13.31 -3.83 14.29
C PRO A 51 -14.61 -3.59 13.54
N LYS A 52 -14.75 -2.43 12.91
CA LYS A 52 -15.84 -2.08 11.98
C LYS A 52 -15.43 -2.26 10.52
N GLY A 53 -14.17 -2.54 10.28
CA GLY A 53 -13.58 -2.91 9.01
C GLY A 53 -12.17 -3.44 9.24
N ILE A 54 -11.69 -4.26 8.32
CA ILE A 54 -10.38 -4.88 8.40
C ILE A 54 -9.63 -4.61 7.10
N ILE A 55 -8.34 -4.25 7.21
CA ILE A 55 -7.45 -4.10 6.06
C ILE A 55 -6.35 -5.14 6.16
N LEU A 56 -6.16 -5.88 5.09
CA LEU A 56 -5.04 -6.79 4.89
C LEU A 56 -4.00 -6.03 4.06
N SER A 57 -2.86 -5.70 4.66
CA SER A 57 -1.82 -4.89 3.99
C SER A 57 -1.13 -5.66 2.87
N GLY A 58 -0.29 -4.96 2.12
CA GLY A 58 0.72 -5.59 1.27
C GLY A 58 1.77 -6.34 2.08
N GLY A 59 2.64 -7.07 1.41
CA GLY A 59 3.75 -7.81 2.01
C GLY A 59 4.82 -8.17 0.98
N PRO A 60 6.04 -8.45 1.43
CA PRO A 60 7.14 -8.84 0.54
C PRO A 60 7.08 -10.30 0.11
N ASP A 61 6.30 -11.12 0.79
CA ASP A 61 6.23 -12.57 0.59
C ASP A 61 5.34 -12.95 -0.61
N SER A 62 5.43 -14.22 -1.00
CA SER A 62 4.55 -14.84 -2.00
C SER A 62 3.54 -15.73 -1.29
N THR A 63 2.27 -15.71 -1.73
CA THR A 63 1.23 -16.60 -1.19
C THR A 63 1.31 -18.02 -1.73
N ILE A 64 2.25 -18.32 -2.64
CA ILE A 64 2.39 -19.61 -3.31
C ILE A 64 3.11 -20.66 -2.42
N GLY A 65 3.77 -20.25 -1.33
CA GLY A 65 4.50 -21.12 -0.42
C GLY A 65 3.66 -21.68 0.73
N GLU A 66 3.99 -22.89 1.22
CA GLU A 66 3.29 -23.54 2.37
C GLU A 66 3.40 -22.74 3.69
N ALA A 67 4.41 -21.87 3.82
CA ALA A 67 4.65 -21.03 5.00
C ALA A 67 4.25 -19.58 4.80
N ALA A 68 3.46 -19.25 3.77
CA ALA A 68 3.03 -17.89 3.49
C ALA A 68 2.17 -17.33 4.65
N PRO A 69 2.45 -16.11 5.15
CA PRO A 69 1.62 -15.48 6.15
C PRO A 69 0.16 -15.39 5.70
N ALA A 70 -0.77 -15.81 6.54
CA ALA A 70 -2.20 -15.81 6.24
C ALA A 70 -2.98 -15.01 7.29
N ALA A 71 -4.13 -14.46 6.91
CA ALA A 71 -5.02 -13.82 7.86
C ALA A 71 -5.72 -14.90 8.73
N PRO A 72 -6.03 -14.62 10.01
CA PRO A 72 -6.90 -15.48 10.82
C PRO A 72 -8.24 -15.69 10.11
N LEU A 73 -8.71 -16.93 10.00
CA LEU A 73 -9.94 -17.25 9.25
C LEU A 73 -11.17 -16.49 9.76
N CYS A 74 -11.21 -16.19 11.06
CA CYS A 74 -12.29 -15.43 11.67
C CYS A 74 -12.49 -14.03 11.02
N VAL A 75 -11.45 -13.46 10.38
CA VAL A 75 -11.54 -12.18 9.65
C VAL A 75 -12.62 -12.23 8.58
N PHE A 76 -12.78 -13.35 7.90
CA PHE A 76 -13.76 -13.55 6.85
C PHE A 76 -15.15 -14.00 7.37
N GLU A 77 -15.29 -14.20 8.68
CA GLU A 77 -16.52 -14.67 9.32
C GLU A 77 -17.19 -13.58 10.19
N MET A 78 -16.54 -12.44 10.38
CA MET A 78 -17.00 -11.39 11.29
C MET A 78 -18.11 -10.51 10.75
N ASN A 79 -18.53 -10.67 9.49
CA ASN A 79 -19.52 -9.82 8.82
C ASN A 79 -19.15 -8.32 8.89
N VAL A 80 -17.90 -7.99 8.72
CA VAL A 80 -17.38 -6.62 8.57
C VAL A 80 -16.69 -6.49 7.22
N PRO A 81 -16.66 -5.27 6.62
CA PRO A 81 -15.95 -5.05 5.38
C PRO A 81 -14.46 -5.42 5.50
N VAL A 82 -13.92 -6.07 4.46
CA VAL A 82 -12.50 -6.44 4.38
C VAL A 82 -11.90 -5.89 3.10
N LEU A 83 -10.78 -5.18 3.19
CA LEU A 83 -10.00 -4.69 2.06
C LEU A 83 -8.63 -5.37 2.04
N GLY A 84 -8.33 -6.13 0.99
CA GLY A 84 -7.00 -6.67 0.73
C GLY A 84 -6.22 -5.80 -0.25
N ILE A 85 -5.00 -5.41 0.10
CA ILE A 85 -4.12 -4.60 -0.72
C ILE A 85 -2.90 -5.44 -1.13
N CYS A 86 -2.64 -5.58 -2.43
CA CYS A 86 -1.52 -6.32 -3.00
C CYS A 86 -1.44 -7.76 -2.43
N TYR A 87 -0.47 -8.06 -1.55
CA TYR A 87 -0.41 -9.34 -0.85
C TYR A 87 -1.71 -9.68 -0.09
N GLY A 88 -2.35 -8.69 0.54
CA GLY A 88 -3.62 -8.86 1.24
C GLY A 88 -4.77 -9.29 0.31
N MET A 89 -4.80 -8.83 -0.94
CA MET A 89 -5.73 -9.33 -1.96
C MET A 89 -5.41 -10.78 -2.32
N GLN A 90 -4.14 -11.11 -2.48
CA GLN A 90 -3.69 -12.45 -2.87
C GLN A 90 -3.98 -13.49 -1.76
N THR A 91 -3.67 -13.16 -0.50
CA THR A 91 -3.98 -14.05 0.64
C THR A 91 -5.49 -14.22 0.81
N MET A 92 -6.29 -13.15 0.65
CA MET A 92 -7.76 -13.25 0.62
C MET A 92 -8.23 -14.19 -0.48
N ALA A 93 -7.71 -14.05 -1.71
CA ALA A 93 -8.07 -14.90 -2.84
C ALA A 93 -7.76 -16.37 -2.52
N THR A 94 -6.54 -16.67 -2.06
CA THR A 94 -6.11 -18.04 -1.75
C THR A 94 -6.93 -18.66 -0.64
N GLN A 95 -7.17 -17.92 0.46
CA GLN A 95 -7.91 -18.44 1.61
C GLN A 95 -9.40 -18.67 1.33
N LEU A 96 -9.98 -17.97 0.36
CA LEU A 96 -11.38 -18.12 -0.04
C LEU A 96 -11.58 -19.05 -1.24
N GLY A 97 -10.52 -19.76 -1.67
CA GLY A 97 -10.61 -20.81 -2.72
C GLY A 97 -10.28 -20.35 -4.13
N GLY A 98 -9.74 -19.15 -4.30
CA GLY A 98 -9.15 -18.66 -5.55
C GLY A 98 -7.73 -19.18 -5.76
N GLN A 99 -7.07 -18.70 -6.80
CA GLN A 99 -5.71 -19.09 -7.16
C GLN A 99 -4.83 -17.87 -7.43
N VAL A 100 -3.58 -17.96 -7.02
CA VAL A 100 -2.51 -17.00 -7.27
C VAL A 100 -1.40 -17.68 -8.05
N GLU A 101 -0.86 -17.00 -9.04
CA GLU A 101 0.26 -17.49 -9.84
C GLU A 101 1.40 -16.47 -9.87
N SER A 102 2.62 -16.95 -10.03
CA SER A 102 3.76 -16.07 -10.25
C SER A 102 3.70 -15.49 -11.66
N SER A 103 3.77 -14.18 -11.76
CA SER A 103 3.76 -13.50 -13.04
C SER A 103 5.15 -13.44 -13.64
N SER A 104 5.26 -13.77 -14.94
CA SER A 104 6.48 -13.56 -15.72
C SER A 104 6.79 -12.07 -15.93
N HIS A 105 5.78 -11.21 -15.78
CA HIS A 105 5.90 -9.77 -15.83
C HIS A 105 5.70 -9.21 -14.42
N ARG A 106 6.80 -8.79 -13.80
CA ARG A 106 6.75 -8.07 -12.54
C ARG A 106 6.39 -6.61 -12.81
N GLU A 107 5.35 -6.11 -12.15
CA GLU A 107 4.91 -4.73 -12.30
C GLU A 107 5.35 -3.92 -11.07
N PHE A 108 6.25 -2.97 -11.31
CA PHE A 108 6.71 -2.02 -10.30
C PHE A 108 6.63 -0.62 -10.88
N GLY A 109 5.88 0.26 -10.20
CA GLY A 109 5.76 1.64 -10.60
C GLY A 109 4.37 2.03 -11.06
N TYR A 110 4.31 3.12 -11.81
CA TYR A 110 3.08 3.67 -12.36
C TYR A 110 2.42 2.71 -13.35
N ALA A 111 1.12 2.56 -13.22
CA ALA A 111 0.27 1.84 -14.15
C ALA A 111 -1.09 2.50 -14.28
N GLN A 112 -1.75 2.30 -15.42
CA GLN A 112 -3.14 2.70 -15.62
C GLN A 112 -4.03 1.48 -15.54
N ILE A 113 -5.02 1.52 -14.67
CA ILE A 113 -6.04 0.48 -14.57
C ILE A 113 -7.37 0.97 -15.12
N ARG A 114 -8.08 0.07 -15.78
CA ARG A 114 -9.47 0.30 -16.13
C ARG A 114 -10.35 -0.02 -14.94
N ALA A 115 -10.94 1.02 -14.34
CA ALA A 115 -11.92 0.87 -13.28
C ALA A 115 -13.28 0.45 -13.86
N ARG A 116 -13.97 -0.47 -13.18
CA ARG A 116 -15.32 -0.90 -13.53
C ARG A 116 -16.29 -0.31 -12.50
N GLY A 117 -17.00 0.74 -12.89
CA GLY A 117 -17.85 1.54 -12.01
C GLY A 117 -19.11 0.85 -11.45
N HIS A 118 -19.24 -0.48 -11.62
CA HIS A 118 -20.34 -1.24 -11.03
C HIS A 118 -20.06 -1.69 -9.59
N SER A 119 -18.85 -1.47 -9.07
CA SER A 119 -18.49 -1.75 -7.69
C SER A 119 -18.74 -0.53 -6.80
N ALA A 120 -19.29 -0.75 -5.62
CA ALA A 120 -19.44 0.29 -4.61
C ALA A 120 -18.08 0.89 -4.20
N PHE A 121 -17.00 0.09 -4.25
CA PHE A 121 -15.66 0.51 -3.86
C PHE A 121 -15.01 1.49 -4.87
N LEU A 122 -15.23 1.30 -6.18
CA LEU A 122 -14.66 2.14 -7.24
C LEU A 122 -15.70 3.03 -7.94
N LYS A 123 -16.90 3.13 -7.40
CA LYS A 123 -17.94 3.96 -7.99
C LYS A 123 -17.54 5.43 -7.96
N ASP A 124 -17.67 6.09 -9.11
CA ASP A 124 -17.36 7.51 -9.29
C ASP A 124 -15.89 7.88 -8.97
N ILE A 125 -14.99 6.89 -8.95
CA ILE A 125 -13.55 7.08 -8.75
C ILE A 125 -12.85 6.83 -10.08
N GLU A 126 -12.46 7.90 -10.78
CA GLU A 126 -11.67 7.86 -12.01
C GLU A 126 -10.83 9.13 -12.14
N ASP A 127 -9.59 8.99 -12.63
CA ASP A 127 -8.71 10.13 -12.90
C ASP A 127 -9.03 10.75 -14.26
N HIS A 128 -9.40 9.91 -15.23
CA HIS A 128 -9.81 10.31 -16.57
C HIS A 128 -10.63 9.20 -17.23
N ALA A 129 -11.31 9.53 -18.32
CA ALA A 129 -12.02 8.57 -19.14
C ALA A 129 -11.34 8.41 -20.50
N THR A 130 -11.35 7.18 -21.06
CA THR A 130 -10.92 6.94 -22.44
C THR A 130 -11.92 7.56 -23.43
N PRO A 131 -11.54 7.71 -24.73
CA PRO A 131 -12.45 8.18 -25.77
C PRO A 131 -13.72 7.32 -25.88
N GLU A 132 -13.64 6.03 -25.51
CA GLU A 132 -14.75 5.07 -25.48
C GLU A 132 -15.59 5.17 -24.20
N GLY A 133 -15.23 6.08 -23.26
CA GLY A 133 -15.96 6.33 -22.01
C GLY A 133 -15.66 5.36 -20.87
N PHE A 134 -14.49 4.69 -20.89
CA PHE A 134 -14.04 3.85 -19.77
C PHE A 134 -13.29 4.67 -18.75
N GLY A 135 -13.68 4.56 -17.48
CA GLY A 135 -12.97 5.16 -16.36
C GLY A 135 -11.60 4.53 -16.16
N MET A 136 -10.58 5.37 -16.05
CA MET A 136 -9.19 4.97 -15.82
C MET A 136 -8.69 5.57 -14.52
N LEU A 137 -7.91 4.79 -13.77
CA LEU A 137 -7.19 5.24 -12.58
C LEU A 137 -5.70 5.08 -12.79
N ASP A 138 -4.98 6.09 -12.41
CA ASP A 138 -3.53 6.08 -12.34
C ASP A 138 -3.11 5.49 -10.99
N VAL A 139 -2.43 4.35 -11.00
CA VAL A 139 -2.14 3.58 -9.78
C VAL A 139 -0.67 3.18 -9.69
N TRP A 140 -0.23 2.84 -8.46
CA TRP A 140 1.09 2.28 -8.22
C TRP A 140 1.02 0.78 -8.06
N MET A 141 1.72 0.04 -8.92
CA MET A 141 1.89 -1.39 -8.84
C MET A 141 3.20 -1.74 -8.13
N SER A 142 3.17 -2.83 -7.35
CA SER A 142 4.38 -3.38 -6.70
C SER A 142 4.17 -4.86 -6.44
N HIS A 143 4.13 -5.68 -7.50
CA HIS A 143 3.87 -7.11 -7.35
C HIS A 143 4.63 -7.98 -8.36
N GLY A 144 4.95 -9.21 -7.92
CA GLY A 144 5.49 -10.27 -8.76
C GLY A 144 4.52 -11.43 -8.98
N ASP A 145 3.51 -11.54 -8.11
CA ASP A 145 2.45 -12.54 -8.17
C ASP A 145 1.11 -11.86 -8.45
N ARG A 146 0.16 -12.59 -9.02
CA ARG A 146 -1.17 -12.08 -9.35
C ARG A 146 -2.25 -13.11 -9.10
N VAL A 147 -3.46 -12.66 -8.81
CA VAL A 147 -4.63 -13.53 -8.76
C VAL A 147 -4.96 -13.97 -10.19
N SER A 148 -4.94 -15.30 -10.42
CA SER A 148 -5.28 -15.91 -11.71
C SER A 148 -6.71 -16.44 -11.76
N GLN A 149 -7.26 -16.82 -10.59
CA GLN A 149 -8.65 -17.24 -10.44
C GLN A 149 -9.25 -16.61 -9.17
N MET A 150 -10.37 -15.91 -9.34
CA MET A 150 -11.11 -15.34 -8.21
C MET A 150 -11.84 -16.43 -7.41
N PRO A 151 -12.04 -16.23 -6.10
CA PRO A 151 -12.98 -17.03 -5.33
C PRO A 151 -14.43 -16.90 -5.82
N ASP A 152 -15.27 -17.87 -5.47
CA ASP A 152 -16.71 -17.80 -5.75
C ASP A 152 -17.34 -16.56 -5.13
N GLY A 153 -18.25 -15.93 -5.87
CA GLY A 153 -18.95 -14.69 -5.49
C GLY A 153 -18.24 -13.40 -5.90
N PHE A 154 -16.95 -13.44 -6.16
CA PHE A 154 -16.20 -12.25 -6.58
C PHE A 154 -16.39 -11.90 -8.04
N LYS A 155 -16.30 -10.60 -8.34
CA LYS A 155 -16.31 -10.03 -9.69
C LYS A 155 -15.10 -9.13 -9.89
N VAL A 156 -14.60 -9.05 -11.13
CA VAL A 156 -13.52 -8.12 -11.49
C VAL A 156 -14.03 -6.69 -11.42
N ILE A 157 -13.35 -5.84 -10.65
CA ILE A 157 -13.65 -4.41 -10.53
C ILE A 157 -12.57 -3.51 -11.11
N ALA A 158 -11.38 -4.03 -11.33
CA ALA A 158 -10.27 -3.34 -11.99
C ALA A 158 -9.43 -4.32 -12.82
N SER A 159 -8.86 -3.85 -13.94
CA SER A 159 -8.03 -4.67 -14.81
C SER A 159 -6.95 -3.86 -15.53
N THR A 160 -5.80 -4.50 -15.81
CA THR A 160 -4.78 -4.06 -16.76
C THR A 160 -4.58 -5.15 -17.83
N ASP A 161 -3.77 -4.89 -18.84
CA ASP A 161 -3.42 -5.91 -19.84
C ASP A 161 -2.57 -7.03 -19.23
N SER A 162 -1.72 -6.72 -18.26
CA SER A 162 -0.81 -7.65 -17.58
C SER A 162 -1.44 -8.29 -16.33
N ALA A 163 -2.40 -7.62 -15.67
CA ALA A 163 -3.17 -8.12 -14.55
C ALA A 163 -4.68 -8.03 -14.85
N PRO A 164 -5.27 -9.05 -15.51
CA PRO A 164 -6.70 -9.07 -15.82
C PRO A 164 -7.60 -8.97 -14.59
N ILE A 165 -7.08 -9.36 -13.41
CA ILE A 165 -7.72 -9.22 -12.10
C ILE A 165 -6.85 -8.28 -11.26
N ALA A 166 -6.83 -6.99 -11.60
CA ALA A 166 -6.17 -5.94 -10.81
C ALA A 166 -7.01 -5.45 -9.64
N GLY A 167 -8.29 -5.82 -9.62
CA GLY A 167 -9.20 -5.62 -8.50
C GLY A 167 -10.37 -6.56 -8.58
N MET A 168 -10.81 -7.04 -7.42
CA MET A 168 -11.94 -7.95 -7.27
C MET A 168 -12.82 -7.53 -6.09
N ALA A 169 -14.13 -7.79 -6.17
CA ALA A 169 -15.06 -7.52 -5.09
C ALA A 169 -16.16 -8.58 -4.99
N ASP A 170 -16.52 -8.91 -3.75
CA ASP A 170 -17.76 -9.54 -3.39
C ASP A 170 -18.60 -8.50 -2.61
N GLU A 171 -19.56 -7.91 -3.29
CA GLU A 171 -20.37 -6.83 -2.74
C GLU A 171 -21.33 -7.33 -1.65
N GLU A 172 -21.73 -8.59 -1.67
CA GLU A 172 -22.62 -9.17 -0.67
C GLU A 172 -21.92 -9.30 0.68
N ARG A 173 -20.68 -9.80 0.68
CA ARG A 173 -19.86 -9.92 1.88
C ARG A 173 -19.09 -8.65 2.21
N GLN A 174 -19.10 -7.66 1.31
CA GLN A 174 -18.30 -6.43 1.39
C GLN A 174 -16.78 -6.72 1.44
N PHE A 175 -16.32 -7.67 0.63
CA PHE A 175 -14.92 -8.01 0.49
C PHE A 175 -14.36 -7.40 -0.79
N TYR A 176 -13.29 -6.64 -0.66
CA TYR A 176 -12.64 -5.91 -1.74
C TYR A 176 -11.16 -6.26 -1.78
N GLY A 177 -10.63 -6.48 -2.96
CA GLY A 177 -9.21 -6.72 -3.16
C GLY A 177 -8.68 -5.85 -4.30
N VAL A 178 -7.53 -5.22 -4.10
CA VAL A 178 -6.83 -4.46 -5.13
C VAL A 178 -5.37 -4.88 -5.20
N GLN A 179 -4.84 -5.06 -6.41
CA GLN A 179 -3.45 -5.44 -6.63
C GLN A 179 -2.51 -4.24 -6.51
N PHE A 180 -3.02 -3.06 -6.73
CA PHE A 180 -2.29 -1.80 -6.59
C PHE A 180 -2.35 -1.26 -5.16
N HIS A 181 -1.53 -0.23 -4.89
CA HIS A 181 -1.42 0.42 -3.60
C HIS A 181 -2.18 1.76 -3.57
N PRO A 182 -3.45 1.79 -3.10
CA PRO A 182 -4.24 3.03 -3.05
C PRO A 182 -3.73 4.02 -2.01
N GLU A 183 -2.96 3.55 -1.02
CA GLU A 183 -2.36 4.38 0.02
C GLU A 183 -1.22 5.26 -0.47
N VAL A 184 -0.56 4.87 -1.57
CA VAL A 184 0.57 5.59 -2.15
C VAL A 184 0.06 6.73 -3.02
N THR A 185 0.53 7.96 -2.77
CA THR A 185 0.16 9.12 -3.57
C THR A 185 0.76 8.98 -4.97
N HIS A 186 -0.10 8.88 -6.00
CA HIS A 186 0.38 8.79 -7.35
C HIS A 186 0.88 10.07 -7.85
N THR A 187 2.00 9.96 -8.46
CA THR A 187 2.52 10.99 -9.31
C THR A 187 2.01 10.81 -10.75
N THR A 188 0.82 11.26 -11.04
CA THR A 188 0.49 11.83 -12.36
C THR A 188 1.43 13.00 -12.68
N GLN A 189 2.60 13.08 -12.02
CA GLN A 189 3.36 14.30 -11.81
C GLN A 189 4.85 14.06 -11.90
N GLY A 190 5.29 13.20 -12.82
CA GLY A 190 6.71 13.19 -13.22
C GLY A 190 7.20 14.60 -13.53
N GLN A 191 6.36 15.42 -14.18
CA GLN A 191 6.62 16.83 -14.45
C GLN A 191 6.81 17.64 -13.15
N ARG A 192 5.96 17.44 -12.13
CA ARG A 192 6.12 18.14 -10.85
C ARG A 192 7.34 17.69 -10.04
N ILE A 193 7.81 16.47 -10.21
CA ILE A 193 9.08 16.02 -9.62
C ILE A 193 10.23 16.76 -10.28
N GLU A 194 10.25 16.86 -11.61
CA GLU A 194 11.30 17.60 -12.33
C GLU A 194 11.24 19.11 -12.01
N ASP A 195 10.04 19.70 -11.94
CA ASP A 195 9.86 21.10 -11.52
C ASP A 195 10.31 21.32 -10.07
N SER A 196 10.04 20.35 -9.18
CA SER A 196 10.51 20.39 -7.78
C SER A 196 12.02 20.28 -7.69
N ILE A 197 12.65 19.41 -8.48
CA ILE A 197 14.11 19.28 -8.56
C ILE A 197 14.75 20.61 -8.99
N GLU A 198 14.23 21.24 -10.02
CA GLU A 198 14.75 22.52 -10.49
C GLU A 198 14.55 23.64 -9.45
N THR A 199 13.39 23.69 -8.80
CA THR A 199 13.11 24.63 -7.71
C THR A 199 14.08 24.43 -6.54
N ILE A 200 14.34 23.19 -6.13
CA ILE A 200 15.30 22.85 -5.06
C ILE A 200 16.70 23.32 -5.46
N ARG A 201 17.16 23.04 -6.69
CA ARG A 201 18.47 23.49 -7.17
C ARG A 201 18.63 25.01 -7.08
N GLN A 202 17.59 25.75 -7.49
CA GLN A 202 17.61 27.22 -7.42
C GLN A 202 17.63 27.73 -5.98
N GLN A 203 16.88 27.12 -5.06
CA GLN A 203 16.83 27.50 -3.66
C GLN A 203 18.12 27.19 -2.91
N VAL A 204 18.69 25.99 -3.12
CA VAL A 204 19.90 25.55 -2.43
C VAL A 204 21.15 26.23 -3.00
N GLY A 205 21.20 26.43 -4.32
CA GLY A 205 22.36 27.06 -4.97
C GLY A 205 23.65 26.29 -4.70
N LYS A 206 24.54 26.84 -3.87
CA LYS A 206 25.84 26.26 -3.50
C LYS A 206 25.89 25.79 -2.04
N ASP A 207 24.81 25.92 -1.30
CA ASP A 207 24.76 25.55 0.11
C ASP A 207 24.57 24.04 0.30
N GLU A 208 24.87 23.55 1.48
CA GLU A 208 24.62 22.17 1.89
C GLU A 208 23.23 22.05 2.55
N VAL A 209 22.58 20.92 2.35
CA VAL A 209 21.26 20.61 2.95
C VAL A 209 21.42 19.48 3.94
N LEU A 210 21.01 19.69 5.19
CA LEU A 210 20.95 18.67 6.22
C LEU A 210 19.55 18.07 6.29
N LEU A 211 19.42 16.77 6.05
CA LEU A 211 18.16 16.03 6.15
C LEU A 211 18.20 15.02 7.28
N GLY A 212 17.30 15.18 8.26
CA GLY A 212 17.05 14.15 9.27
C GLY A 212 16.27 12.97 8.70
N LEU A 213 16.83 11.78 8.76
CA LEU A 213 16.15 10.54 8.35
C LEU A 213 15.45 9.89 9.53
N SER A 214 14.17 9.55 9.35
CA SER A 214 13.37 8.83 10.35
C SER A 214 13.32 7.31 10.12
N GLY A 215 13.92 6.81 9.02
CA GLY A 215 13.73 5.42 8.57
C GLY A 215 12.40 5.16 7.86
N GLY A 216 11.49 6.13 7.82
CA GLY A 216 10.19 6.03 7.15
C GLY A 216 10.26 6.37 5.65
N VAL A 217 9.19 5.99 4.94
CA VAL A 217 9.06 6.20 3.47
C VAL A 217 9.17 7.68 3.10
N ASP A 218 8.50 8.56 3.84
CA ASP A 218 8.47 9.99 3.53
C ASP A 218 9.86 10.62 3.53
N SER A 219 10.67 10.34 4.57
CA SER A 219 12.06 10.84 4.65
C SER A 219 12.95 10.24 3.56
N SER A 220 12.67 8.99 3.14
CA SER A 220 13.41 8.33 2.06
C SER A 220 13.08 8.94 0.69
N VAL A 221 11.81 9.27 0.44
CA VAL A 221 11.38 9.97 -0.80
C VAL A 221 11.99 11.37 -0.87
N VAL A 222 11.97 12.10 0.25
CA VAL A 222 12.59 13.42 0.34
C VAL A 222 14.11 13.34 0.11
N ALA A 223 14.80 12.34 0.70
CA ALA A 223 16.21 12.11 0.48
C ALA A 223 16.53 11.83 -1.00
N ALA A 224 15.73 10.96 -1.65
CA ALA A 224 15.88 10.64 -3.07
C ALA A 224 15.68 11.88 -3.97
N LEU A 225 14.64 12.68 -3.68
CA LEU A 225 14.36 13.91 -4.41
C LEU A 225 15.48 14.95 -4.26
N LEU A 226 15.92 15.18 -3.02
CA LEU A 226 17.03 16.10 -2.73
C LEU A 226 18.34 15.62 -3.37
N HIS A 227 18.66 14.33 -3.27
CA HIS A 227 19.87 13.79 -3.89
C HIS A 227 19.86 13.94 -5.43
N ARG A 228 18.71 13.71 -6.09
CA ARG A 228 18.56 14.00 -7.54
C ARG A 228 18.73 15.48 -7.86
N ALA A 229 18.33 16.35 -6.94
CA ALA A 229 18.42 17.80 -7.15
C ALA A 229 19.84 18.33 -6.93
N ILE A 230 20.48 17.97 -5.83
CA ILE A 230 21.71 18.63 -5.33
C ILE A 230 22.88 17.70 -5.10
N GLY A 231 22.73 16.38 -5.31
CA GLY A 231 23.82 15.40 -5.23
C GLY A 231 24.56 15.43 -3.90
N ASP A 232 25.88 15.62 -3.95
CA ASP A 232 26.78 15.61 -2.78
C ASP A 232 26.57 16.79 -1.81
N GLN A 233 25.74 17.77 -2.14
CA GLN A 233 25.36 18.83 -1.20
C GLN A 233 24.32 18.34 -0.16
N LEU A 234 23.77 17.13 -0.33
CA LEU A 234 22.84 16.52 0.64
C LEU A 234 23.63 15.75 1.72
N ILE A 235 23.43 16.15 2.96
CA ILE A 235 23.95 15.43 4.14
C ILE A 235 22.75 14.79 4.86
N CYS A 236 22.70 13.46 4.84
CA CYS A 236 21.65 12.71 5.55
C CYS A 236 22.13 12.30 6.95
N VAL A 237 21.33 12.62 7.96
CA VAL A 237 21.60 12.26 9.37
C VAL A 237 20.50 11.33 9.85
N PHE A 238 20.87 10.11 10.19
CA PHE A 238 19.98 9.15 10.83
C PHE A 238 20.20 9.17 12.35
N VAL A 239 19.15 9.43 13.12
CA VAL A 239 19.22 9.49 14.57
C VAL A 239 18.67 8.22 15.19
N ASN A 240 19.54 7.38 15.74
CA ASN A 240 19.13 6.24 16.55
C ASN A 240 18.81 6.71 17.97
N ASN A 241 17.53 6.84 18.28
CA ASN A 241 17.05 7.25 19.59
C ASN A 241 16.82 6.07 20.57
N GLY A 242 17.23 4.85 20.18
CA GLY A 242 17.07 3.65 21.00
C GLY A 242 15.66 3.03 20.95
N LEU A 243 14.75 3.57 20.13
CA LEU A 243 13.37 3.08 19.94
C LEU A 243 13.15 2.44 18.56
N LEU A 244 14.25 2.15 17.86
CA LEU A 244 14.21 1.50 16.55
C LEU A 244 13.91 0.01 16.68
N ARG A 245 13.33 -0.56 15.62
CA ARG A 245 13.22 -2.02 15.49
C ARG A 245 14.62 -2.63 15.41
N GLU A 246 14.74 -3.90 15.77
CA GLU A 246 16.00 -4.64 15.67
C GLU A 246 16.55 -4.57 14.23
N ASN A 247 17.83 -4.14 14.11
CA ASN A 247 18.53 -3.92 12.84
C ASN A 247 17.96 -2.84 11.89
N GLU A 248 16.98 -2.05 12.30
CA GLU A 248 16.39 -1.00 11.44
C GLU A 248 17.44 0.05 11.04
N GLY A 249 18.30 0.47 11.97
CA GLY A 249 19.40 1.42 11.70
C GLY A 249 20.36 0.92 10.62
N ASP A 250 20.78 -0.34 10.70
CA ASP A 250 21.71 -0.95 9.75
C ASP A 250 21.06 -1.12 8.38
N GLN A 251 19.76 -1.46 8.34
CA GLN A 251 18.98 -1.57 7.09
C GLN A 251 18.82 -0.23 6.40
N VAL A 252 18.51 0.82 7.14
CA VAL A 252 18.39 2.19 6.61
C VAL A 252 19.74 2.66 6.07
N MET A 253 20.81 2.52 6.82
CA MET A 253 22.15 2.90 6.38
C MET A 253 22.60 2.12 5.13
N ALA A 254 22.33 0.81 5.08
CA ALA A 254 22.66 0.00 3.91
C ALA A 254 21.84 0.41 2.67
N MET A 255 20.57 0.77 2.83
CA MET A 255 19.71 1.23 1.75
C MET A 255 20.24 2.53 1.15
N PHE A 256 20.53 3.53 1.98
CA PHE A 256 21.00 4.83 1.50
C PHE A 256 22.42 4.74 0.90
N ALA A 257 23.36 4.08 1.55
CA ALA A 257 24.74 3.97 1.07
C ALA A 257 24.87 3.09 -0.18
N LYS A 258 24.18 1.92 -0.25
CA LYS A 258 24.36 0.95 -1.35
C LYS A 258 23.47 1.19 -2.55
N HIS A 259 22.25 1.69 -2.34
CA HIS A 259 21.25 1.79 -3.42
C HIS A 259 21.06 3.22 -3.91
N MET A 260 21.29 4.21 -3.09
CA MET A 260 21.09 5.61 -3.43
C MET A 260 22.38 6.41 -3.56
N GLY A 261 23.51 5.88 -3.10
CA GLY A 261 24.82 6.55 -3.17
C GLY A 261 24.90 7.80 -2.28
N ILE A 262 24.08 7.84 -1.23
CA ILE A 262 24.01 8.97 -0.28
C ILE A 262 24.80 8.64 0.96
#